data_9aa9c3bd9a57bd6c0d017520323748e4
#
_entry.id   9aa9c3bd9a57bd6c0d017520323748e4
#
_cell.length_a   1.000
_cell.length_b   1.000
_cell.length_c   1.000
_cell.angle_alpha   90.00
_cell.angle_beta   90.00
_cell.angle_gamma   90.00
#
_symmetry.space_group_name_H-M   'P 1'
#
loop_
_entity.id
_entity.type
_entity.pdbx_description
1 polymer ?
#
loop_
_entity_poly.entity_id
_entity_poly.type
_entity_poly.pdbx_seq_one_letter_code
_entity_poly.pdbx_strand_id
1 'polypeptide(L)'
;MEYRVWCHPERGAADKVDGSDYYYAYATYAKALVAYESIRGAEEPLALIRQVEYIEEPEVGEYRHVKEERVTEWPVEFLRRPRRTEETIRNFLSPDAPANRLEILRDFAKPFDPSRSISKD
;
A
#
# COMPACT_ATOMS: atom_id res chain seq x y z
N MET A 1 3.03 -13.87 1.79
CA MET A 1 2.65 -12.44 1.90
C MET A 1 1.57 -12.29 2.95
N GLU A 2 1.55 -11.17 3.65
CA GLU A 2 0.52 -10.90 4.65
C GLU A 2 -0.35 -9.75 4.17
N TYR A 3 -1.66 -9.87 4.44
CA TYR A 3 -2.63 -8.79 4.20
C TYR A 3 -3.26 -8.41 5.52
N ARG A 4 -3.41 -7.12 5.76
CA ARG A 4 -3.97 -6.59 7.00
C ARG A 4 -5.28 -5.86 6.74
N VAL A 5 -6.26 -6.13 7.60
CA VAL A 5 -7.54 -5.44 7.60
C VAL A 5 -7.65 -4.64 8.88
N TRP A 6 -7.47 -3.34 8.79
CA TRP A 6 -7.55 -2.44 9.93
C TRP A 6 -9.00 -2.17 10.30
N CYS A 7 -9.29 -2.22 11.58
CA CYS A 7 -10.62 -2.00 12.14
C CYS A 7 -10.61 -0.75 13.01
N HIS A 8 -11.59 0.12 12.78
CA HIS A 8 -11.67 1.43 13.42
C HIS A 8 -12.94 1.51 14.29
N PRO A 9 -12.84 1.48 15.63
CA PRO A 9 -14.01 1.62 16.50
C PRO A 9 -14.83 2.88 16.23
N GLU A 10 -14.17 3.99 15.91
CA GLU A 10 -14.84 5.23 15.57
C GLU A 10 -15.66 5.17 14.27
N ARG A 11 -15.42 4.14 13.44
CA ARG A 11 -16.19 3.89 12.21
C ARG A 11 -17.19 2.77 12.37
N GLY A 12 -17.37 2.26 13.57
CA GLY A 12 -18.36 1.24 13.90
C GLY A 12 -17.83 -0.16 14.16
N ALA A 13 -16.51 -0.36 14.15
CA ALA A 13 -15.93 -1.64 14.56
C ALA A 13 -16.10 -1.85 16.07
N ALA A 14 -16.10 -3.11 16.50
CA ALA A 14 -16.17 -3.41 17.93
C ALA A 14 -14.97 -2.82 18.66
N ASP A 15 -15.22 -2.24 19.84
CA ASP A 15 -14.15 -1.71 20.68
C ASP A 15 -13.47 -2.85 21.43
N LYS A 16 -12.28 -3.24 20.98
CA LYS A 16 -11.52 -4.34 21.56
C LYS A 16 -10.23 -3.93 22.26
N VAL A 17 -9.75 -2.72 21.99
CA VAL A 17 -8.46 -2.22 22.48
C VAL A 17 -8.62 -0.78 22.98
N ASP A 18 -9.53 -0.57 23.90
CA ASP A 18 -9.77 0.73 24.55
C ASP A 18 -9.88 1.91 23.55
N GLY A 19 -10.70 1.73 22.52
CA GLY A 19 -10.93 2.75 21.50
C GLY A 19 -9.86 2.85 20.43
N SER A 20 -8.79 2.08 20.54
CA SER A 20 -7.70 2.09 19.57
C SER A 20 -8.03 1.23 18.34
N ASP A 21 -7.45 1.63 17.21
CA ASP A 21 -7.50 0.83 15.99
C ASP A 21 -6.73 -0.47 16.18
N TYR A 22 -7.18 -1.51 15.52
CA TYR A 22 -6.54 -2.82 15.53
C TYR A 22 -6.68 -3.46 14.16
N TYR A 23 -5.90 -4.52 13.90
CA TYR A 23 -5.98 -5.21 12.62
C TYR A 23 -6.01 -6.72 12.77
N TYR A 24 -6.53 -7.38 11.75
CA TYR A 24 -6.43 -8.82 11.56
C TYR A 24 -5.53 -9.11 10.35
N ALA A 25 -4.69 -10.13 10.47
CA ALA A 25 -3.76 -10.53 9.43
C ALA A 25 -4.26 -11.78 8.70
N TYR A 26 -4.11 -11.79 7.39
CA TYR A 26 -4.55 -12.89 6.53
C TYR A 26 -3.45 -13.27 5.55
N ALA A 27 -3.37 -14.57 5.21
CA ALA A 27 -2.34 -15.06 4.29
C ALA A 27 -2.67 -14.78 2.83
N THR A 28 -3.94 -14.55 2.49
CA THR A 28 -4.37 -14.29 1.13
C THR A 28 -5.26 -13.06 1.03
N TYR A 29 -5.23 -12.42 -0.12
CA TYR A 29 -6.09 -11.27 -0.38
C TYR A 29 -7.58 -11.66 -0.31
N ALA A 30 -7.92 -12.82 -0.84
CA ALA A 30 -9.31 -13.29 -0.84
C ALA A 30 -9.89 -13.38 0.58
N LYS A 31 -9.12 -13.91 1.52
CA LYS A 31 -9.54 -14.00 2.92
C LYS A 31 -9.65 -12.62 3.56
N ALA A 32 -8.69 -11.75 3.28
CA ALA A 32 -8.73 -10.38 3.79
C ALA A 32 -9.94 -9.62 3.27
N LEU A 33 -10.29 -9.81 2.02
CA LEU A 33 -11.44 -9.15 1.41
C LEU A 33 -12.75 -9.59 2.04
N VAL A 34 -12.93 -10.89 2.28
CA VAL A 34 -14.10 -11.43 2.97
C VAL A 34 -14.23 -10.79 4.36
N ALA A 35 -13.12 -10.69 5.09
CA ALA A 35 -13.12 -10.05 6.40
C ALA A 35 -13.51 -8.57 6.30
N TYR A 36 -12.94 -7.84 5.36
CA TYR A 36 -13.27 -6.44 5.13
C TYR A 36 -14.78 -6.24 4.88
N GLU A 37 -15.36 -7.07 4.03
CA GLU A 37 -16.78 -6.98 3.69
C GLU A 37 -17.69 -7.38 4.85
N SER A 38 -17.18 -8.18 5.81
CA SER A 38 -17.96 -8.72 6.92
C SER A 38 -17.86 -7.91 8.20
N ILE A 39 -16.81 -7.11 8.36
CA ILE A 39 -16.53 -6.36 9.59
C ILE A 39 -16.94 -4.90 9.41
N ARG A 40 -17.88 -4.44 10.24
CA ARG A 40 -18.26 -3.04 10.27
C ARG A 40 -17.09 -2.19 10.74
N GLY A 41 -16.84 -1.07 10.06
CA GLY A 41 -15.74 -0.17 10.43
C GLY A 41 -14.37 -0.63 9.96
N ALA A 42 -14.31 -1.68 9.12
CA ALA A 42 -13.07 -2.16 8.56
C ALA A 42 -12.63 -1.32 7.36
N GLU A 43 -11.32 -1.18 7.21
CA GLU A 43 -10.68 -0.53 6.07
C GLU A 43 -10.33 -1.57 5.01
N GLU A 44 -10.22 -1.16 3.75
CA GLU A 44 -9.81 -2.05 2.68
C GLU A 44 -8.45 -2.72 2.99
N PRO A 45 -8.25 -3.98 2.57
CA PRO A 45 -7.02 -4.69 2.90
C PRO A 45 -5.77 -3.97 2.41
N LEU A 46 -4.73 -3.99 3.24
CA LEU A 46 -3.41 -3.49 2.90
C LEU A 46 -2.44 -4.67 2.80
N ALA A 47 -1.54 -4.63 1.82
CA ALA A 47 -0.50 -5.64 1.68
C ALA A 47 0.74 -5.25 2.47
N LEU A 48 1.30 -6.20 3.22
CA LEU A 48 2.53 -5.98 3.96
C LEU A 48 3.71 -6.23 3.03
N ILE A 49 4.49 -5.19 2.79
CA ILE A 49 5.59 -5.21 1.83
C ILE A 49 6.92 -5.06 2.54
N ARG A 50 7.84 -5.97 2.25
CA ARG A 50 9.22 -5.88 2.68
C ARG A 50 10.05 -5.22 1.58
N GLN A 51 10.73 -4.14 1.92
CA GLN A 51 11.62 -3.44 1.00
C GLN A 51 13.04 -3.55 1.51
N VAL A 52 13.99 -3.83 0.62
CA VAL A 52 15.42 -3.84 0.96
C VAL A 52 16.08 -2.52 0.59
N GLU A 53 15.41 -1.73 -0.20
CA GLU A 53 15.80 -0.36 -0.54
C GLU A 53 14.56 0.43 -0.90
N TYR A 54 14.60 1.73 -0.70
CA TYR A 54 13.47 2.60 -0.98
C TYR A 54 13.93 4.04 -1.19
N ILE A 55 13.02 4.86 -1.70
CA ILE A 55 13.25 6.29 -1.81
C ILE A 55 12.41 6.97 -0.74
N GLU A 56 13.05 7.81 0.07
CA GLU A 56 12.34 8.65 1.01
C GLU A 56 12.36 10.10 0.56
N GLU A 57 11.38 10.85 1.03
CA GLU A 57 11.24 12.27 0.75
C GLU A 57 11.30 13.03 2.09
N PRO A 58 12.53 13.36 2.58
CA PRO A 58 12.66 14.06 3.86
C PRO A 58 12.03 15.44 3.84
N GLU A 59 12.01 16.09 2.70
CA GLU A 59 11.32 17.35 2.48
C GLU A 59 10.64 17.29 1.12
N VAL A 60 9.56 18.04 0.94
CA VAL A 60 8.81 18.04 -0.33
C VAL A 60 9.73 18.36 -1.51
N GLY A 61 9.77 17.45 -2.47
CA GLY A 61 10.60 17.59 -3.67
C GLY A 61 12.03 17.12 -3.52
N GLU A 62 12.46 16.77 -2.31
CA GLU A 62 13.79 16.22 -2.07
C GLU A 62 13.72 14.72 -1.88
N TYR A 63 14.47 13.96 -2.67
CA TYR A 63 14.43 12.50 -2.66
C TYR A 63 15.78 11.93 -2.28
N ARG A 64 15.76 10.89 -1.46
CA ARG A 64 16.96 10.19 -1.03
C ARG A 64 16.79 8.69 -1.20
N HIS A 65 17.81 8.04 -1.76
CA HIS A 65 17.87 6.59 -1.87
C HIS A 65 18.40 6.00 -0.57
N VAL A 66 17.62 5.12 0.05
CA VAL A 66 18.01 4.46 1.30
C VAL A 66 18.15 2.97 1.04
N LYS A 67 19.28 2.39 1.40
CA LYS A 67 19.57 0.97 1.24
C LYS A 67 19.47 0.25 2.58
N GLU A 68 18.25 0.25 3.15
CA GLU A 68 17.96 -0.39 4.42
C GLU A 68 16.68 -1.20 4.27
N GLU A 69 16.55 -2.26 5.04
CA GLU A 69 15.33 -3.04 5.07
C GLU A 69 14.26 -2.32 5.88
N ARG A 70 13.03 -2.33 5.35
CA ARG A 70 11.86 -1.88 6.10
C ARG A 70 10.64 -2.70 5.70
N VAL A 71 9.65 -2.70 6.57
CA VAL A 71 8.34 -3.30 6.31
C VAL A 71 7.31 -2.18 6.32
N THR A 72 6.46 -2.14 5.32
CA THR A 72 5.44 -1.11 5.20
C THR A 72 4.14 -1.71 4.63
N GLU A 73 3.04 -1.00 4.84
CA GLU A 73 1.72 -1.39 4.33
C GLU A 73 1.42 -0.62 3.05
N TRP A 74 1.05 -1.35 1.99
CA TRP A 74 0.70 -0.74 0.71
C TRP A 74 -0.76 -1.03 0.36
N PRO A 75 -1.47 -0.08 -0.25
CA PRO A 75 -2.71 -0.39 -0.94
C PRO A 75 -2.46 -1.51 -1.95
N VAL A 76 -3.37 -2.48 -2.01
CA VAL A 76 -3.19 -3.67 -2.85
C VAL A 76 -3.01 -3.31 -4.32
N GLU A 77 -3.62 -2.23 -4.77
CA GLU A 77 -3.48 -1.74 -6.15
C GLU A 77 -2.03 -1.46 -6.55
N PHE A 78 -1.17 -1.10 -5.60
CA PHE A 78 0.24 -0.81 -5.88
C PHE A 78 1.05 -2.06 -6.22
N LEU A 79 0.54 -3.25 -5.95
CA LEU A 79 1.19 -4.49 -6.34
C LEU A 79 1.23 -4.68 -7.86
N ARG A 80 0.42 -3.94 -8.61
CA ARG A 80 0.39 -3.95 -10.06
C ARG A 80 1.47 -3.10 -10.72
N ARG A 81 2.21 -2.34 -9.93
CA ARG A 81 3.27 -1.50 -10.46
C ARG A 81 4.36 -2.38 -11.08
N PRO A 82 5.00 -1.92 -12.19
CA PRO A 82 6.11 -2.65 -12.78
C PRO A 82 7.20 -2.91 -11.75
N ARG A 83 7.87 -4.07 -11.87
CA ARG A 83 9.00 -4.37 -11.00
C ARG A 83 10.08 -3.34 -11.16
N ARG A 84 10.68 -2.96 -10.04
CA ARG A 84 11.82 -2.06 -10.01
C ARG A 84 13.03 -2.73 -10.64
N THR A 85 13.72 -2.02 -11.54
CA THR A 85 14.99 -2.42 -12.11
C THR A 85 16.10 -1.56 -11.51
N GLU A 86 17.36 -1.89 -11.81
CA GLU A 86 18.48 -1.06 -11.35
C GLU A 86 18.37 0.39 -11.82
N GLU A 87 17.76 0.60 -12.97
CA GLU A 87 17.62 1.94 -13.56
C GLU A 87 16.46 2.73 -12.98
N THR A 88 15.46 2.07 -12.39
CA THR A 88 14.25 2.73 -11.89
C THR A 88 14.57 3.83 -10.89
N ILE A 89 15.37 3.53 -9.88
CA ILE A 89 15.74 4.52 -8.85
C ILE A 89 16.66 5.58 -9.45
N ARG A 90 17.60 5.17 -10.28
CA ARG A 90 18.51 6.10 -10.94
C ARG A 90 17.74 7.11 -11.78
N ASN A 91 16.80 6.65 -12.59
CA ASN A 91 16.00 7.52 -13.43
C ASN A 91 15.10 8.43 -12.61
N PHE A 92 14.53 7.93 -11.52
CA PHE A 92 13.70 8.73 -10.61
C PHE A 92 14.47 9.87 -9.98
N LEU A 93 15.73 9.62 -9.59
CA LEU A 93 16.59 10.61 -8.94
C LEU A 93 17.36 11.49 -9.93
N SER A 94 17.25 11.23 -11.23
CA SER A 94 17.94 12.00 -12.27
C SER A 94 17.46 13.44 -12.28
N PRO A 95 18.39 14.41 -12.53
CA PRO A 95 18.00 15.82 -12.73
C PRO A 95 17.02 16.01 -13.89
N ASP A 96 17.03 15.08 -14.87
CA ASP A 96 16.15 15.13 -16.05
C ASP A 96 14.80 14.47 -15.79
N ALA A 97 14.56 13.89 -14.61
CA ALA A 97 13.28 13.25 -14.30
C ALA A 97 12.15 14.29 -14.28
N PRO A 98 10.94 13.93 -14.75
CA PRO A 98 9.80 14.84 -14.72
C PRO A 98 9.51 15.34 -13.30
N ALA A 99 9.07 16.58 -13.16
CA ALA A 99 8.73 17.14 -11.86
C ALA A 99 7.59 16.37 -11.18
N ASN A 100 6.68 15.81 -11.98
CA ASN A 100 5.53 15.03 -11.50
C ASN A 100 5.81 13.51 -11.46
N ARG A 101 7.06 13.11 -11.30
CA ARG A 101 7.46 11.70 -11.34
C ARG A 101 6.72 10.80 -10.35
N LEU A 102 6.34 11.33 -9.19
CA LEU A 102 5.54 10.56 -8.23
C LEU A 102 4.14 10.27 -8.77
N GLU A 103 3.52 11.24 -9.42
CA GLU A 103 2.19 11.06 -10.01
C GLU A 103 2.24 10.03 -11.12
N ILE A 104 3.29 10.06 -11.94
CA ILE A 104 3.49 9.08 -13.00
C ILE A 104 3.57 7.67 -12.43
N LEU A 105 4.33 7.48 -11.34
CA LEU A 105 4.43 6.19 -10.67
C LEU A 105 3.10 5.73 -10.10
N ARG A 106 2.33 6.64 -9.52
CA ARG A 106 1.01 6.32 -8.98
C ARG A 106 0.03 5.95 -10.07
N ASP A 107 0.13 6.56 -11.23
CA ASP A 107 -0.75 6.27 -12.36
C ASP A 107 -0.60 4.84 -12.89
N PHE A 108 0.58 4.24 -12.74
CA PHE A 108 0.77 2.84 -13.11
C PHE A 108 -0.08 1.88 -12.26
N ALA A 109 -0.46 2.29 -11.05
CA ALA A 109 -1.27 1.47 -10.17
C ALA A 109 -2.78 1.65 -10.40
N LYS A 110 -3.20 2.78 -11.00
CA LYS A 110 -4.61 3.10 -11.20
C LYS A 110 -5.42 2.06 -11.98
N PRO A 111 -4.88 1.41 -13.03
CA PRO A 111 -5.64 0.42 -13.78
C PRO A 111 -6.10 -0.77 -12.95
N PHE A 112 -5.47 -1.03 -11.80
CA PHE A 112 -5.87 -2.11 -10.92
C PHE A 112 -6.69 -1.58 -9.76
N ASP A 113 -7.94 -2.00 -9.72
CA ASP A 113 -8.87 -1.68 -8.63
C ASP A 113 -9.42 -3.00 -8.11
N PRO A 114 -8.98 -3.46 -6.93
CA PRO A 114 -9.45 -4.72 -6.36
C PRO A 114 -10.96 -4.75 -6.17
N SER A 115 -11.54 -3.63 -5.75
CA SER A 115 -12.99 -3.53 -5.55
C SER A 115 -13.73 -3.71 -6.85
N ARG A 116 -13.26 -3.05 -7.91
CA ARG A 116 -13.88 -3.09 -9.22
C ARG A 116 -13.76 -4.46 -9.87
N SER A 117 -12.59 -5.10 -9.76
CA SER A 117 -12.37 -6.44 -10.30
C SER A 117 -13.33 -7.46 -9.70
N ILE A 118 -13.58 -7.35 -8.41
CA ILE A 118 -14.40 -8.28 -7.66
C ILE A 118 -15.87 -8.00 -7.93
N SER A 119 -16.27 -6.75 -8.04
CA SER A 119 -17.65 -6.38 -8.27
C SER A 119 -18.16 -6.79 -9.65
N LYS A 120 -17.29 -7.07 -10.59
CA LYS A 120 -17.66 -7.52 -11.93
C LYS A 120 -17.95 -9.01 -12.00
N ASP A 121 -17.52 -9.72 -11.03
CA ASP A 121 -17.64 -11.16 -10.96
C ASP A 121 -18.81 -11.57 -10.09
#